data_7cd2f36768e48630ff059950f490ccee
#
_entry.id   7cd2f36768e48630ff059950f490ccee
#
_cell.length_a   1.000
_cell.length_b   1.000
_cell.length_c   1.000
_cell.angle_alpha   90.00
_cell.angle_beta   90.00
_cell.angle_gamma   90.00
#
_symmetry.space_group_name_H-M   'P 1'
#
loop_
_entity.id
_entity.type
_entity.pdbx_description
1 polymer ?
#
loop_
_entity_poly.entity_id
_entity_poly.type
_entity_poly.pdbx_seq_one_letter_code
_entity_poly.pdbx_strand_id
1 'polypeptide(L)'
;MKENKIFLEISGMTCDHCAVSIEKLLEKKKGILSKKVSYAKSKSEVSFDTEVISKEEIINGVNQGNHYKAKETIHINSRHFDLIIIGGGSAAFSAAIKANELGLTTLLVNGGLDFGGTCVNVGCVPSKTLLRAGETAYHATHSNFAGIKPRGVDIDFAQVIKGKKQLVKTLQQKKYMDVVSDFKNLQMIKGWAEFMDDKTILINGKDEYTAIKFIIATGATTNIPDIEGLKDIGYLTNVTLFDLEEKPTSITIMGAGFIGLEIAMAYNRLGVQTRIIEFTDRVLRTQTPDISIELQKHLGNEGIEFLPNFRAVKFEKSGDDTLIYCKCPDGIFTKLTEPGKVVVASGTKPNTQKLGLHNIGLQLTQSGHIQVNEMMETNLNNIYAVGDVTNAPAFVYTAAFEGKIAVENAFTGSEIKADYLSLPWVVFTDPQVAGAGLDEAQASAQNIPFEVSKILLSDVPRSIAANDIRGFIKLIRNPETDKLLGARIVAPEGGELIQQLSMAIKYGITVKELAESFYPYLTLAEGIKLAAITFGKDVSKLSCCAS
;
A
#
# COMPACT_ATOMS: atom_id res chain seq x y z
N MET A 1 48.01 -5.40 -23.00
CA MET A 1 47.56 -5.36 -21.58
C MET A 1 46.16 -4.78 -21.55
N LYS A 2 45.15 -5.59 -21.26
CA LYS A 2 43.76 -5.16 -21.24
C LYS A 2 43.26 -5.30 -19.78
N GLU A 3 43.35 -4.19 -19.04
CA GLU A 3 42.96 -4.15 -17.62
C GLU A 3 41.47 -4.33 -17.46
N ASN A 4 41.07 -5.18 -16.50
CA ASN A 4 39.72 -5.34 -16.03
C ASN A 4 39.71 -5.50 -14.50
N LYS A 5 38.54 -5.34 -13.86
CA LYS A 5 38.38 -5.51 -12.42
C LYS A 5 37.38 -6.61 -12.12
N ILE A 6 37.67 -7.37 -11.07
CA ILE A 6 36.72 -8.32 -10.46
C ILE A 6 36.55 -7.99 -8.99
N PHE A 7 35.30 -8.05 -8.55
CA PHE A 7 34.96 -7.93 -7.13
C PHE A 7 34.51 -9.29 -6.61
N LEU A 8 35.02 -9.70 -5.46
CA LEU A 8 34.68 -10.98 -4.87
C LEU A 8 34.09 -10.78 -3.49
N GLU A 9 33.03 -11.52 -3.20
CA GLU A 9 32.58 -11.78 -1.84
C GLU A 9 33.30 -13.04 -1.34
N ILE A 10 33.92 -12.96 -0.17
CA ILE A 10 34.76 -14.05 0.37
C ILE A 10 34.23 -14.47 1.74
N SER A 11 33.69 -15.68 1.83
CA SER A 11 33.34 -16.31 3.11
C SER A 11 34.48 -17.14 3.67
N GLY A 12 34.44 -17.38 5.01
CA GLY A 12 35.47 -18.15 5.72
C GLY A 12 36.61 -17.29 6.31
N MET A 13 36.61 -15.96 6.09
CA MET A 13 37.54 -15.07 6.81
C MET A 13 37.06 -14.88 8.24
N THR A 14 37.98 -14.96 9.21
CA THR A 14 37.73 -14.82 10.66
C THR A 14 38.43 -13.61 11.27
N CYS A 15 39.41 -13.03 10.57
CA CYS A 15 40.20 -11.90 11.06
C CYS A 15 40.95 -11.20 9.88
N ASP A 16 41.57 -10.06 10.15
CA ASP A 16 42.36 -9.32 9.16
C ASP A 16 43.58 -10.12 8.62
N HIS A 17 44.13 -11.05 9.37
CA HIS A 17 45.20 -11.93 8.87
C HIS A 17 44.71 -12.84 7.73
N CYS A 18 43.44 -13.23 7.73
CA CYS A 18 42.84 -13.96 6.62
C CYS A 18 42.82 -13.10 5.33
N ALA A 19 42.50 -11.81 5.44
CA ALA A 19 42.54 -10.90 4.31
C ALA A 19 43.93 -10.76 3.70
N VAL A 20 44.95 -10.59 4.54
CA VAL A 20 46.38 -10.58 4.13
C VAL A 20 46.81 -11.90 3.48
N SER A 21 46.33 -13.03 4.00
CA SER A 21 46.62 -14.34 3.41
C SER A 21 46.04 -14.50 2.01
N ILE A 22 44.82 -14.02 1.79
CA ILE A 22 44.18 -14.02 0.46
C ILE A 22 44.93 -13.09 -0.50
N GLU A 23 45.35 -11.92 -0.05
CA GLU A 23 46.17 -11.02 -0.86
C GLU A 23 47.48 -11.67 -1.32
N LYS A 24 48.15 -12.40 -0.45
CA LYS A 24 49.35 -13.18 -0.77
C LYS A 24 49.08 -14.33 -1.77
N LEU A 25 47.92 -14.98 -1.70
CA LEU A 25 47.53 -16.01 -2.66
C LEU A 25 47.33 -15.39 -4.07
N LEU A 26 46.69 -14.24 -4.12
CA LEU A 26 46.46 -13.50 -5.38
C LEU A 26 47.78 -12.95 -5.95
N GLU A 27 48.73 -12.52 -5.12
CA GLU A 27 50.01 -11.98 -5.53
C GLU A 27 50.88 -12.99 -6.30
N LYS A 28 50.71 -14.27 -6.04
CA LYS A 28 51.41 -15.34 -6.75
C LYS A 28 50.91 -15.60 -8.17
N LYS A 29 49.78 -15.01 -8.56
CA LYS A 29 49.13 -15.21 -9.86
C LYS A 29 49.64 -14.15 -10.86
N LYS A 30 50.22 -14.61 -11.97
CA LYS A 30 50.60 -13.71 -13.08
C LYS A 30 49.31 -13.08 -13.65
N GLY A 31 49.41 -11.79 -13.98
CA GLY A 31 48.27 -11.03 -14.56
C GLY A 31 47.43 -10.27 -13.52
N ILE A 32 47.69 -10.43 -12.20
CA ILE A 32 47.09 -9.56 -11.19
C ILE A 32 47.86 -8.23 -11.14
N LEU A 33 47.14 -7.12 -11.33
CA LEU A 33 47.70 -5.77 -11.36
C LEU A 33 47.60 -5.07 -10.01
N SER A 34 46.44 -5.22 -9.36
CA SER A 34 46.23 -4.72 -8.00
C SER A 34 45.23 -5.61 -7.24
N LYS A 35 45.30 -5.57 -5.93
CA LYS A 35 44.42 -6.36 -5.03
C LYS A 35 44.16 -5.61 -3.74
N LYS A 36 42.94 -5.68 -3.24
CA LYS A 36 42.57 -5.17 -1.91
C LYS A 36 41.53 -6.09 -1.31
N VAL A 37 41.83 -6.69 -0.17
CA VAL A 37 40.90 -7.58 0.56
C VAL A 37 40.53 -6.94 1.89
N SER A 38 39.26 -6.98 2.24
CA SER A 38 38.73 -6.43 3.50
C SER A 38 37.99 -7.52 4.27
N TYR A 39 38.49 -7.89 5.43
CA TYR A 39 37.79 -8.78 6.35
C TYR A 39 36.49 -8.15 6.85
N ALA A 40 36.53 -6.88 7.30
CA ALA A 40 35.37 -6.19 7.84
C ALA A 40 34.19 -6.09 6.85
N LYS A 41 34.46 -6.13 5.54
CA LYS A 41 33.44 -6.10 4.48
C LYS A 41 33.21 -7.47 3.83
N SER A 42 33.98 -8.49 4.19
CA SER A 42 34.01 -9.81 3.54
C SER A 42 34.13 -9.73 2.00
N LYS A 43 34.87 -8.74 1.48
CA LYS A 43 34.96 -8.42 0.04
C LYS A 43 36.41 -8.20 -0.40
N SER A 44 36.66 -8.43 -1.71
CA SER A 44 37.90 -8.01 -2.34
C SER A 44 37.67 -7.31 -3.68
N GLU A 45 38.58 -6.41 -4.04
CA GLU A 45 38.72 -5.80 -5.37
C GLU A 45 40.04 -6.25 -5.96
N VAL A 46 40.02 -6.78 -7.18
CA VAL A 46 41.21 -7.28 -7.90
C VAL A 46 41.20 -6.74 -9.30
N SER A 47 42.23 -5.94 -9.66
CA SER A 47 42.49 -5.54 -11.06
C SER A 47 43.43 -6.55 -11.72
N PHE A 48 43.14 -6.94 -12.95
CA PHE A 48 43.89 -7.97 -13.67
C PHE A 48 43.92 -7.73 -15.17
N ASP A 49 44.92 -8.34 -15.84
CA ASP A 49 45.06 -8.33 -17.28
C ASP A 49 44.28 -9.51 -17.89
N THR A 50 43.23 -9.23 -18.65
CA THR A 50 42.35 -10.27 -19.23
C THR A 50 43.05 -11.10 -20.32
N GLU A 51 44.20 -10.66 -20.83
CA GLU A 51 45.02 -11.42 -21.78
C GLU A 51 45.91 -12.46 -21.07
N VAL A 52 46.07 -12.35 -19.75
CA VAL A 52 46.96 -13.20 -18.94
C VAL A 52 46.25 -14.12 -17.97
N ILE A 53 45.13 -13.70 -17.38
CA ILE A 53 44.38 -14.47 -16.39
C ILE A 53 42.87 -14.23 -16.54
N SER A 54 42.09 -15.29 -16.37
CA SER A 54 40.61 -15.23 -16.39
C SER A 54 40.03 -14.97 -15.01
N LYS A 55 38.75 -14.55 -14.96
CA LYS A 55 37.99 -14.37 -13.70
C LYS A 55 37.87 -15.67 -12.93
N GLU A 56 37.62 -16.77 -13.63
CA GLU A 56 37.53 -18.12 -13.05
C GLU A 56 38.81 -18.55 -12.37
N GLU A 57 39.96 -18.24 -12.96
CA GLU A 57 41.27 -18.57 -12.37
C GLU A 57 41.57 -17.73 -11.12
N ILE A 58 41.07 -16.48 -11.06
CA ILE A 58 41.18 -15.64 -9.86
C ILE A 58 40.30 -16.21 -8.74
N ILE A 59 39.05 -16.56 -9.01
CA ILE A 59 38.10 -17.13 -8.06
C ILE A 59 38.64 -18.48 -7.53
N ASN A 60 39.07 -19.35 -8.45
CA ASN A 60 39.65 -20.64 -8.09
C ASN A 60 40.95 -20.49 -7.27
N GLY A 61 41.72 -19.45 -7.55
CA GLY A 61 42.93 -19.15 -6.77
C GLY A 61 42.66 -18.84 -5.30
N VAL A 62 41.54 -18.16 -5.00
CA VAL A 62 41.10 -17.91 -3.62
C VAL A 62 40.52 -19.19 -2.99
N ASN A 63 39.80 -19.98 -3.78
CA ASN A 63 39.10 -21.19 -3.31
C ASN A 63 40.03 -22.38 -3.07
N GLN A 64 41.24 -22.38 -3.64
CA GLN A 64 42.22 -23.48 -3.50
C GLN A 64 42.66 -23.77 -2.06
N GLY A 65 42.44 -22.84 -1.13
CA GLY A 65 42.85 -22.98 0.27
C GLY A 65 41.88 -23.73 1.19
N ASN A 66 40.79 -24.32 0.69
CA ASN A 66 39.73 -25.04 1.43
C ASN A 66 39.06 -24.26 2.61
N HIS A 67 39.63 -23.13 3.03
CA HIS A 67 39.12 -22.30 4.13
C HIS A 67 38.30 -21.10 3.63
N TYR A 68 38.52 -20.65 2.39
CA TYR A 68 37.88 -19.49 1.82
C TYR A 68 36.99 -19.90 0.63
N LYS A 69 35.82 -19.31 0.52
CA LYS A 69 34.94 -19.45 -0.65
C LYS A 69 34.70 -18.07 -1.23
N ALA A 70 35.28 -17.80 -2.39
CA ALA A 70 35.08 -16.60 -3.16
C ALA A 70 34.03 -16.84 -4.24
N LYS A 71 33.13 -15.92 -4.38
CA LYS A 71 32.21 -15.82 -5.54
C LYS A 71 32.32 -14.42 -6.13
N GLU A 72 32.20 -14.32 -7.45
CA GLU A 72 32.13 -13.01 -8.09
C GLU A 72 30.94 -12.24 -7.54
N THR A 73 31.19 -11.03 -7.08
CA THR A 73 30.14 -10.07 -6.73
C THR A 73 30.30 -8.86 -7.63
N ILE A 74 29.22 -8.40 -8.17
CA ILE A 74 29.24 -7.15 -8.95
C ILE A 74 29.29 -6.01 -7.92
N HIS A 75 30.45 -5.38 -7.81
CA HIS A 75 30.52 -4.09 -7.13
C HIS A 75 30.09 -3.05 -8.16
N ILE A 76 28.80 -2.71 -8.16
CA ILE A 76 28.32 -1.54 -8.88
C ILE A 76 28.85 -0.33 -8.11
N ASN A 77 30.10 0.03 -8.37
CA ASN A 77 30.67 1.30 -7.94
C ASN A 77 30.43 2.33 -9.05
N SER A 78 29.41 2.10 -9.85
CA SER A 78 28.97 2.98 -10.92
C SER A 78 28.19 4.13 -10.31
N ARG A 79 28.49 5.32 -10.74
CA ARG A 79 27.63 6.49 -10.55
C ARG A 79 26.69 6.70 -11.74
N HIS A 80 26.71 5.75 -12.68
CA HIS A 80 25.87 5.74 -13.88
C HIS A 80 25.12 4.40 -13.97
N PHE A 81 23.80 4.46 -14.16
CA PHE A 81 22.89 3.33 -14.18
C PHE A 81 22.00 3.36 -15.43
N ASP A 82 21.43 2.22 -15.80
CA ASP A 82 20.36 2.19 -16.78
C ASP A 82 19.09 2.82 -16.18
N LEU A 83 18.80 2.49 -14.91
CA LEU A 83 17.61 2.94 -14.20
C LEU A 83 17.95 3.42 -12.78
N ILE A 84 17.42 4.59 -12.42
CA ILE A 84 17.33 5.01 -11.02
C ILE A 84 15.86 5.05 -10.58
N ILE A 85 15.56 4.36 -9.47
CA ILE A 85 14.25 4.32 -8.84
C ILE A 85 14.30 5.15 -7.55
N ILE A 86 13.47 6.17 -7.44
CA ILE A 86 13.40 7.06 -6.27
C ILE A 86 12.17 6.69 -5.46
N GLY A 87 12.37 6.03 -4.32
CA GLY A 87 11.36 5.49 -3.43
C GLY A 87 11.71 4.09 -2.95
N GLY A 88 11.01 3.58 -1.95
CA GLY A 88 11.28 2.26 -1.36
C GLY A 88 10.02 1.46 -1.05
N GLY A 89 8.88 1.83 -1.63
CA GLY A 89 7.60 1.14 -1.47
C GLY A 89 7.35 0.06 -2.54
N SER A 90 6.12 -0.43 -2.59
CA SER A 90 5.72 -1.54 -3.47
C SER A 90 5.93 -1.23 -4.96
N ALA A 91 5.67 0.00 -5.39
CA ALA A 91 5.95 0.43 -6.77
C ALA A 91 7.45 0.32 -7.10
N ALA A 92 8.31 0.81 -6.19
CA ALA A 92 9.75 0.79 -6.37
C ALA A 92 10.32 -0.63 -6.41
N PHE A 93 9.86 -1.53 -5.53
CA PHE A 93 10.29 -2.93 -5.55
C PHE A 93 9.78 -3.69 -6.77
N SER A 94 8.54 -3.45 -7.20
CA SER A 94 8.02 -4.04 -8.45
C SER A 94 8.81 -3.58 -9.67
N ALA A 95 9.17 -2.29 -9.73
CA ALA A 95 10.04 -1.74 -10.76
C ALA A 95 11.44 -2.38 -10.71
N ALA A 96 12.03 -2.53 -9.52
CA ALA A 96 13.35 -3.16 -9.35
C ALA A 96 13.37 -4.64 -9.76
N ILE A 97 12.30 -5.39 -9.45
CA ILE A 97 12.13 -6.78 -9.89
C ILE A 97 12.08 -6.84 -11.42
N LYS A 98 11.26 -6.01 -12.05
CA LYS A 98 11.15 -5.98 -13.52
C LYS A 98 12.46 -5.55 -14.18
N ALA A 99 13.16 -4.56 -13.62
CA ALA A 99 14.48 -4.13 -14.10
C ALA A 99 15.51 -5.27 -14.01
N ASN A 100 15.51 -6.05 -12.92
CA ASN A 100 16.37 -7.22 -12.80
C ASN A 100 16.06 -8.31 -13.83
N GLU A 101 14.76 -8.57 -14.12
CA GLU A 101 14.35 -9.48 -15.20
C GLU A 101 14.89 -9.07 -16.58
N LEU A 102 15.01 -7.76 -16.83
CA LEU A 102 15.56 -7.19 -18.06
C LEU A 102 17.10 -7.07 -18.04
N GLY A 103 17.74 -7.42 -16.92
CA GLY A 103 19.20 -7.34 -16.78
C GLY A 103 19.75 -5.93 -16.60
N LEU A 104 18.90 -4.93 -16.27
CA LEU A 104 19.28 -3.53 -16.14
C LEU A 104 20.10 -3.27 -14.88
N THR A 105 21.13 -2.43 -15.00
CA THR A 105 21.83 -1.88 -13.84
C THR A 105 20.95 -0.85 -13.16
N THR A 106 20.59 -1.10 -11.90
CA THR A 106 19.56 -0.32 -11.21
C THR A 106 20.07 0.24 -9.89
N LEU A 107 19.78 1.50 -9.62
CA LEU A 107 19.93 2.13 -8.32
C LEU A 107 18.55 2.39 -7.71
N LEU A 108 18.29 1.88 -6.51
CA LEU A 108 17.09 2.18 -5.73
C LEU A 108 17.46 3.08 -4.56
N VAL A 109 16.90 4.30 -4.53
CA VAL A 109 17.17 5.31 -3.49
C VAL A 109 15.94 5.52 -2.65
N ASN A 110 16.05 5.34 -1.34
CA ASN A 110 14.92 5.49 -0.42
C ASN A 110 15.27 6.38 0.77
N GLY A 111 14.52 7.47 0.93
CA GLY A 111 14.53 8.35 2.08
C GLY A 111 13.20 8.30 2.84
N GLY A 112 13.24 8.47 4.17
CA GLY A 112 12.05 8.44 5.02
C GLY A 112 11.76 7.08 5.63
N LEU A 113 10.58 6.50 5.36
CA LEU A 113 10.20 5.17 5.87
C LEU A 113 11.21 4.11 5.42
N ASP A 114 11.33 3.04 6.20
CA ASP A 114 12.15 1.89 5.81
C ASP A 114 11.68 1.27 4.50
N PHE A 115 12.56 0.50 3.84
CA PHE A 115 12.22 -0.27 2.65
C PHE A 115 10.97 -1.12 2.87
N GLY A 116 10.14 -1.22 1.84
CA GLY A 116 8.78 -1.76 1.90
C GLY A 116 7.69 -0.67 1.91
N GLY A 117 8.06 0.58 2.24
CA GLY A 117 7.19 1.76 2.15
C GLY A 117 5.99 1.74 3.08
N THR A 118 4.95 2.48 2.74
CA THR A 118 3.77 2.69 3.59
C THR A 118 3.05 1.40 3.92
N CYS A 119 2.78 0.54 2.93
CA CYS A 119 1.89 -0.61 3.11
C CYS A 119 2.39 -1.59 4.20
N VAL A 120 3.65 -2.03 4.15
CA VAL A 120 4.16 -2.98 5.12
C VAL A 120 4.50 -2.33 6.46
N ASN A 121 5.04 -1.11 6.44
CA ASN A 121 5.57 -0.50 7.66
C ASN A 121 4.49 0.17 8.52
N VAL A 122 3.60 0.96 7.89
CA VAL A 122 2.67 1.87 8.61
C VAL A 122 1.26 1.92 7.99
N GLY A 123 0.93 1.04 7.06
CA GLY A 123 -0.36 1.02 6.34
C GLY A 123 -1.08 -0.31 6.45
N CYS A 124 -1.16 -1.06 5.33
CA CYS A 124 -2.00 -2.25 5.20
C CYS A 124 -1.69 -3.33 6.24
N VAL A 125 -0.42 -3.68 6.44
CA VAL A 125 -0.06 -4.77 7.37
C VAL A 125 -0.40 -4.43 8.81
N PRO A 126 0.06 -3.29 9.39
CA PRO A 126 -0.31 -2.96 10.75
C PRO A 126 -1.81 -2.75 10.95
N SER A 127 -2.51 -2.05 10.03
CA SER A 127 -3.94 -1.79 10.19
C SER A 127 -4.77 -3.08 10.13
N LYS A 128 -4.51 -3.98 9.17
CA LYS A 128 -5.25 -5.24 9.05
C LYS A 128 -4.95 -6.20 10.20
N THR A 129 -3.73 -6.16 10.74
CA THR A 129 -3.40 -6.93 11.96
C THR A 129 -4.23 -6.45 13.16
N LEU A 130 -4.33 -5.13 13.36
CA LEU A 130 -5.11 -4.56 14.46
C LEU A 130 -6.62 -4.76 14.27
N LEU A 131 -7.12 -4.65 13.03
CA LEU A 131 -8.50 -4.95 12.70
C LEU A 131 -8.85 -6.40 13.04
N ARG A 132 -8.02 -7.38 12.67
CA ARG A 132 -8.24 -8.79 12.99
C ARG A 132 -8.10 -9.10 14.48
N ALA A 133 -7.21 -8.42 15.21
CA ALA A 133 -7.13 -8.50 16.66
C ALA A 133 -8.40 -7.95 17.31
N GLY A 134 -8.90 -6.79 16.87
CA GLY A 134 -10.16 -6.20 17.33
C GLY A 134 -11.37 -7.07 17.00
N GLU A 135 -11.43 -7.67 15.82
CA GLU A 135 -12.47 -8.62 15.43
C GLU A 135 -12.50 -9.84 16.35
N THR A 136 -11.32 -10.41 16.66
CA THR A 136 -11.20 -11.52 17.62
C THR A 136 -11.73 -11.13 19.00
N ALA A 137 -11.37 -9.94 19.49
CA ALA A 137 -11.86 -9.43 20.77
C ALA A 137 -13.39 -9.20 20.75
N TYR A 138 -13.91 -8.66 19.66
CA TYR A 138 -15.34 -8.42 19.47
C TYR A 138 -16.14 -9.73 19.50
N HIS A 139 -15.75 -10.75 18.76
CA HIS A 139 -16.42 -12.05 18.74
C HIS A 139 -16.33 -12.80 20.08
N ALA A 140 -15.29 -12.56 20.87
CA ALA A 140 -15.21 -13.12 22.23
C ALA A 140 -16.19 -12.47 23.21
N THR A 141 -16.68 -11.27 22.91
CA THR A 141 -17.59 -10.49 23.75
C THR A 141 -19.02 -10.40 23.20
N HIS A 142 -19.23 -10.76 21.93
CA HIS A 142 -20.51 -10.66 21.23
C HIS A 142 -20.84 -11.97 20.51
N SER A 143 -22.10 -12.35 20.52
CA SER A 143 -22.59 -13.51 19.77
C SER A 143 -23.92 -13.17 19.10
N ASN A 144 -24.06 -13.53 17.85
CA ASN A 144 -25.29 -13.41 17.10
C ASN A 144 -26.31 -14.53 17.47
N PHE A 145 -25.91 -15.53 18.27
CA PHE A 145 -26.74 -16.67 18.64
C PHE A 145 -27.14 -16.60 20.13
N ALA A 146 -28.44 -16.57 20.41
CA ALA A 146 -28.99 -16.42 21.76
C ALA A 146 -28.51 -17.48 22.77
N GLY A 147 -28.14 -18.67 22.31
CA GLY A 147 -27.62 -19.76 23.15
C GLY A 147 -26.15 -19.62 23.54
N ILE A 148 -25.40 -18.72 22.91
CA ILE A 148 -23.98 -18.48 23.17
C ILE A 148 -23.84 -17.22 24.02
N LYS A 149 -23.36 -17.39 25.26
CA LYS A 149 -23.15 -16.29 26.21
C LYS A 149 -21.67 -15.98 26.32
N PRO A 150 -21.20 -14.89 25.70
CA PRO A 150 -19.80 -14.45 25.82
C PRO A 150 -19.49 -14.08 27.28
N ARG A 151 -18.25 -14.34 27.72
CA ARG A 151 -17.80 -14.05 29.10
C ARG A 151 -16.89 -12.83 29.21
N GLY A 152 -16.67 -12.15 28.11
CA GLY A 152 -15.69 -11.07 28.02
C GLY A 152 -14.32 -11.53 27.53
N VAL A 153 -13.42 -10.58 27.40
CA VAL A 153 -12.04 -10.80 26.94
C VAL A 153 -11.11 -9.86 27.70
N ASP A 154 -9.97 -10.37 28.09
CA ASP A 154 -8.86 -9.56 28.58
C ASP A 154 -7.91 -9.25 27.41
N ILE A 155 -7.56 -7.98 27.25
CA ILE A 155 -6.74 -7.50 26.12
C ILE A 155 -5.44 -6.90 26.66
N ASP A 156 -4.35 -7.63 26.53
CA ASP A 156 -3.01 -7.08 26.69
C ASP A 156 -2.63 -6.30 25.41
N PHE A 157 -2.96 -5.00 25.41
CA PHE A 157 -2.75 -4.12 24.28
C PHE A 157 -1.26 -4.05 23.87
N ALA A 158 -0.35 -3.99 24.86
CA ALA A 158 1.10 -3.91 24.58
C ALA A 158 1.58 -5.17 23.84
N GLN A 159 1.06 -6.35 24.22
CA GLN A 159 1.41 -7.61 23.55
C GLN A 159 0.82 -7.69 22.14
N VAL A 160 -0.39 -7.16 21.90
CA VAL A 160 -0.97 -7.03 20.54
C VAL A 160 -0.06 -6.16 19.66
N ILE A 161 0.35 -5.00 20.16
CA ILE A 161 1.26 -4.09 19.42
C ILE A 161 2.62 -4.76 19.16
N LYS A 162 3.18 -5.47 20.13
CA LYS A 162 4.44 -6.20 19.97
C LYS A 162 4.33 -7.28 18.89
N GLY A 163 3.25 -8.05 18.88
CA GLY A 163 2.98 -9.05 17.84
C GLY A 163 2.87 -8.43 16.44
N LYS A 164 2.16 -7.31 16.32
CA LYS A 164 2.06 -6.53 15.09
C LYS A 164 3.45 -6.05 14.61
N LYS A 165 4.27 -5.46 15.50
CA LYS A 165 5.63 -5.01 15.17
C LYS A 165 6.50 -6.17 14.67
N GLN A 166 6.42 -7.35 15.30
CA GLN A 166 7.16 -8.54 14.85
C GLN A 166 6.71 -9.02 13.47
N LEU A 167 5.40 -9.02 13.19
CA LEU A 167 4.87 -9.38 11.88
C LEU A 167 5.36 -8.42 10.78
N VAL A 168 5.31 -7.09 11.05
CA VAL A 168 5.81 -6.06 10.13
C VAL A 168 7.27 -6.32 9.77
N LYS A 169 8.15 -6.52 10.77
CA LYS A 169 9.57 -6.83 10.54
C LYS A 169 9.76 -8.11 9.72
N THR A 170 8.98 -9.15 10.03
CA THR A 170 9.06 -10.43 9.31
C THR A 170 8.67 -10.28 7.85
N LEU A 171 7.58 -9.54 7.56
CA LEU A 171 7.12 -9.34 6.20
C LEU A 171 8.03 -8.38 5.43
N GLN A 172 8.54 -7.33 6.07
CA GLN A 172 9.54 -6.44 5.49
C GLN A 172 10.77 -7.25 5.03
N GLN A 173 11.30 -8.11 5.89
CA GLN A 173 12.44 -8.96 5.53
C GLN A 173 12.09 -9.93 4.41
N LYS A 174 11.07 -10.78 4.59
CA LYS A 174 10.76 -11.89 3.67
C LYS A 174 10.17 -11.44 2.33
N LYS A 175 9.39 -10.34 2.30
CA LYS A 175 8.64 -9.92 1.10
C LYS A 175 9.29 -8.77 0.33
N TYR A 176 10.32 -8.17 0.91
CA TYR A 176 11.06 -7.08 0.26
C TYR A 176 12.56 -7.38 0.23
N MET A 177 13.22 -7.47 1.38
CA MET A 177 14.68 -7.57 1.41
C MET A 177 15.19 -8.90 0.86
N ASP A 178 14.59 -10.03 1.26
CA ASP A 178 15.00 -11.36 0.77
C ASP A 178 14.73 -11.52 -0.73
N VAL A 179 13.66 -10.90 -1.24
CA VAL A 179 13.29 -10.96 -2.68
C VAL A 179 14.37 -10.38 -3.58
N VAL A 180 15.03 -9.32 -3.14
CA VAL A 180 16.06 -8.63 -3.93
C VAL A 180 17.49 -9.01 -3.52
N SER A 181 17.65 -9.90 -2.54
CA SER A 181 18.97 -10.25 -1.96
C SER A 181 19.96 -10.79 -2.98
N ASP A 182 19.48 -11.50 -3.98
CA ASP A 182 20.30 -12.14 -5.03
C ASP A 182 20.42 -11.32 -6.31
N PHE A 183 19.85 -10.10 -6.35
CA PHE A 183 19.90 -9.22 -7.51
C PHE A 183 21.30 -8.60 -7.67
N LYS A 184 22.07 -9.14 -8.62
CA LYS A 184 23.45 -8.72 -8.84
C LYS A 184 23.57 -7.29 -9.39
N ASN A 185 22.57 -6.84 -10.14
CA ASN A 185 22.55 -5.56 -10.85
C ASN A 185 21.81 -4.46 -10.07
N LEU A 186 21.39 -4.72 -8.83
CA LEU A 186 20.69 -3.75 -7.98
C LEU A 186 21.60 -3.21 -6.89
N GLN A 187 21.72 -1.89 -6.83
CA GLN A 187 22.28 -1.18 -5.69
C GLN A 187 21.16 -0.47 -4.93
N MET A 188 21.18 -0.52 -3.59
CA MET A 188 20.21 0.16 -2.74
C MET A 188 20.91 1.15 -1.83
N ILE A 189 20.39 2.39 -1.78
CA ILE A 189 20.94 3.47 -0.93
C ILE A 189 19.82 4.05 -0.08
N LYS A 190 20.03 4.17 1.24
CA LYS A 190 19.19 4.99 2.11
C LYS A 190 19.63 6.45 1.99
N GLY A 191 18.74 7.30 1.49
CA GLY A 191 19.04 8.72 1.32
C GLY A 191 17.92 9.46 0.59
N TRP A 192 18.00 10.77 0.60
CA TRP A 192 17.09 11.67 -0.09
C TRP A 192 17.68 12.04 -1.45
N ALA A 193 16.93 11.79 -2.51
CA ALA A 193 17.30 12.14 -3.87
C ALA A 193 16.71 13.51 -4.26
N GLU A 194 17.50 14.30 -4.99
CA GLU A 194 17.07 15.58 -5.55
C GLU A 194 17.59 15.69 -6.98
N PHE A 195 16.74 16.02 -7.95
CA PHE A 195 17.11 16.25 -9.35
C PHE A 195 17.89 17.56 -9.49
N MET A 196 19.05 17.47 -10.13
CA MET A 196 19.83 18.63 -10.58
C MET A 196 19.47 19.03 -12.00
N ASP A 197 19.30 18.03 -12.85
CA ASP A 197 18.82 18.10 -14.23
C ASP A 197 18.06 16.79 -14.56
N ASP A 198 17.62 16.64 -15.82
CA ASP A 198 16.82 15.48 -16.26
C ASP A 198 17.60 14.15 -16.30
N LYS A 199 18.92 14.16 -16.09
CA LYS A 199 19.80 12.97 -16.11
C LYS A 199 20.56 12.74 -14.82
N THR A 200 20.50 13.67 -13.88
CA THR A 200 21.37 13.72 -12.69
C THR A 200 20.57 13.94 -11.43
N ILE A 201 20.82 13.11 -10.41
CA ILE A 201 20.34 13.33 -9.06
C ILE A 201 21.50 13.48 -8.08
N LEU A 202 21.29 14.27 -7.03
CA LEU A 202 22.11 14.25 -5.81
C LEU A 202 21.45 13.39 -4.74
N ILE A 203 22.23 12.56 -4.08
CA ILE A 203 21.78 11.84 -2.87
C ILE A 203 22.36 12.53 -1.64
N ASN A 204 21.48 12.91 -0.70
CA ASN A 204 21.83 13.64 0.52
C ASN A 204 22.62 14.94 0.27
N GLY A 205 22.40 15.58 -0.88
CA GLY A 205 23.05 16.83 -1.27
C GLY A 205 24.57 16.72 -1.54
N LYS A 206 25.11 15.49 -1.73
CA LYS A 206 26.57 15.27 -1.85
C LYS A 206 26.97 14.36 -3.01
N ASP A 207 26.34 13.22 -3.11
CA ASP A 207 26.76 12.18 -4.07
C ASP A 207 25.91 12.26 -5.33
N GLU A 208 26.57 12.50 -6.45
CA GLU A 208 25.97 12.63 -7.77
C GLU A 208 25.85 11.27 -8.45
N TYR A 209 24.66 10.99 -9.02
CA TYR A 209 24.34 9.79 -9.77
C TYR A 209 23.56 10.14 -11.03
N THR A 210 23.82 9.40 -12.10
CA THR A 210 23.17 9.62 -13.40
C THR A 210 22.49 8.33 -13.88
N ALA A 211 21.46 8.47 -14.73
CA ALA A 211 20.81 7.32 -15.35
C ALA A 211 20.27 7.64 -16.75
N ILE A 212 20.02 6.57 -17.52
CA ILE A 212 19.31 6.66 -18.80
C ILE A 212 17.83 6.97 -18.56
N LYS A 213 17.22 6.32 -17.56
CA LYS A 213 15.80 6.51 -17.17
C LYS A 213 15.65 6.63 -15.66
N PHE A 214 14.56 7.30 -15.24
CA PHE A 214 14.18 7.45 -13.84
C PHE A 214 12.74 7.01 -13.62
N ILE A 215 12.49 6.42 -12.44
CA ILE A 215 11.13 6.16 -11.94
C ILE A 215 10.97 6.84 -10.58
N ILE A 216 10.02 7.76 -10.48
CA ILE A 216 9.65 8.41 -9.22
C ILE A 216 8.53 7.60 -8.58
N ALA A 217 8.83 6.96 -7.45
CA ALA A 217 7.94 6.06 -6.69
C ALA A 217 7.89 6.45 -5.21
N THR A 218 7.90 7.76 -4.94
CA THR A 218 8.02 8.32 -3.58
C THR A 218 6.75 8.24 -2.75
N GLY A 219 5.62 7.87 -3.38
CA GLY A 219 4.34 7.66 -2.70
C GLY A 219 3.74 8.95 -2.12
N ALA A 220 2.94 8.79 -1.08
CA ALA A 220 2.24 9.87 -0.40
C ALA A 220 2.37 9.75 1.12
N THR A 221 2.10 10.83 1.82
CA THR A 221 2.06 10.92 3.29
C THR A 221 0.72 11.51 3.74
N THR A 222 0.39 11.36 5.03
CA THR A 222 -0.83 11.96 5.60
C THR A 222 -0.85 13.46 5.36
N ASN A 223 -1.95 13.96 4.85
CA ASN A 223 -2.18 15.39 4.71
C ASN A 223 -2.53 15.98 6.08
N ILE A 224 -1.65 16.83 6.60
CA ILE A 224 -1.88 17.55 7.85
C ILE A 224 -2.46 18.92 7.51
N PRO A 225 -3.74 19.18 7.82
CA PRO A 225 -4.35 20.47 7.53
C PRO A 225 -3.71 21.57 8.37
N ASP A 226 -3.63 22.78 7.81
CA ASP A 226 -3.13 23.94 8.55
C ASP A 226 -4.27 24.54 9.39
N ILE A 227 -4.40 24.00 10.61
CA ILE A 227 -5.40 24.41 11.61
C ILE A 227 -4.66 24.96 12.83
N GLU A 228 -5.15 26.09 13.36
CA GLU A 228 -4.59 26.75 14.55
C GLU A 228 -4.44 25.75 15.72
N GLY A 229 -3.25 25.68 16.30
CA GLY A 229 -2.92 24.85 17.45
C GLY A 229 -2.79 23.35 17.17
N LEU A 230 -3.10 22.86 15.95
CA LEU A 230 -2.99 21.42 15.66
C LEU A 230 -1.57 20.88 15.86
N LYS A 231 -0.55 21.66 15.51
CA LYS A 231 0.86 21.25 15.66
C LYS A 231 1.30 21.17 17.11
N ASP A 232 0.61 21.87 18.01
CA ASP A 232 1.01 22.03 19.42
C ASP A 232 0.42 20.95 20.34
N ILE A 233 -0.59 20.19 19.86
CA ILE A 233 -1.28 19.19 20.68
C ILE A 233 -0.64 17.80 20.68
N GLY A 234 0.39 17.57 19.85
CA GLY A 234 1.00 16.24 19.72
C GLY A 234 0.07 15.22 19.07
N TYR A 235 -0.59 15.60 17.97
CA TYR A 235 -1.46 14.72 17.21
C TYR A 235 -0.73 13.47 16.67
N LEU A 236 -1.48 12.43 16.41
CA LEU A 236 -1.01 11.20 15.80
C LEU A 236 -1.47 11.08 14.34
N THR A 237 -0.76 10.28 13.58
CA THR A 237 -1.17 9.78 12.27
C THR A 237 -1.10 8.24 12.30
N ASN A 238 -1.47 7.58 11.21
CA ASN A 238 -1.26 6.13 11.09
C ASN A 238 0.20 5.72 11.38
N VAL A 239 1.18 6.56 11.03
CA VAL A 239 2.60 6.28 11.27
C VAL A 239 2.92 6.16 12.76
N THR A 240 2.38 7.06 13.58
CA THR A 240 2.71 7.14 15.01
C THR A 240 1.69 6.41 15.90
N LEU A 241 0.43 6.35 15.47
CA LEU A 241 -0.65 5.69 16.22
C LEU A 241 -0.41 4.18 16.36
N PHE A 242 -0.03 3.52 15.25
CA PHE A 242 0.20 2.07 15.27
C PHE A 242 1.39 1.63 16.11
N ASP A 243 2.23 2.56 16.57
CA ASP A 243 3.40 2.27 17.41
C ASP A 243 3.20 2.57 18.89
N LEU A 244 2.02 3.06 19.28
CA LEU A 244 1.68 3.24 20.69
C LEU A 244 1.70 1.91 21.43
N GLU A 245 2.48 1.84 22.52
CA GLU A 245 2.55 0.65 23.37
C GLU A 245 1.53 0.73 24.51
N GLU A 246 1.17 1.93 24.92
CA GLU A 246 0.13 2.18 25.91
C GLU A 246 -1.22 2.40 25.21
N LYS A 247 -2.24 1.71 25.69
CA LYS A 247 -3.60 1.87 25.20
C LYS A 247 -4.12 3.26 25.59
N PRO A 248 -4.49 4.12 24.60
CA PRO A 248 -5.11 5.40 24.91
C PRO A 248 -6.51 5.17 25.52
N THR A 249 -6.94 6.06 26.41
CA THR A 249 -8.30 6.02 26.99
C THR A 249 -9.35 6.29 25.93
N SER A 250 -9.08 7.24 25.05
CA SER A 250 -9.95 7.63 23.94
C SER A 250 -9.13 8.15 22.77
N ILE A 251 -9.77 8.20 21.59
CA ILE A 251 -9.24 8.84 20.40
C ILE A 251 -10.33 9.61 19.67
N THR A 252 -10.01 10.84 19.26
CA THR A 252 -10.79 11.60 18.27
C THR A 252 -10.07 11.58 16.93
N ILE A 253 -10.70 11.02 15.90
CA ILE A 253 -10.15 10.86 14.55
C ILE A 253 -10.70 11.97 13.67
N MET A 254 -9.83 12.69 12.96
CA MET A 254 -10.18 13.70 11.96
C MET A 254 -10.22 13.05 10.59
N GLY A 255 -11.43 12.86 10.04
CA GLY A 255 -11.69 12.30 8.74
C GLY A 255 -12.30 10.91 8.78
N ALA A 256 -13.41 10.73 8.03
CA ALA A 256 -14.20 9.51 7.92
C ALA A 256 -13.99 8.80 6.56
N GLY A 257 -12.78 8.86 6.02
CA GLY A 257 -12.35 8.06 4.87
C GLY A 257 -11.93 6.64 5.26
N PHE A 258 -11.40 5.88 4.31
CA PHE A 258 -10.97 4.47 4.49
C PHE A 258 -10.08 4.29 5.73
N ILE A 259 -9.03 5.10 5.85
CA ILE A 259 -8.05 5.01 6.95
C ILE A 259 -8.70 5.34 8.30
N GLY A 260 -9.48 6.42 8.36
CA GLY A 260 -10.13 6.85 9.60
C GLY A 260 -11.12 5.83 10.13
N LEU A 261 -11.93 5.23 9.26
CA LEU A 261 -12.92 4.20 9.64
C LEU A 261 -12.26 2.90 10.10
N GLU A 262 -11.20 2.45 9.40
CA GLU A 262 -10.44 1.26 9.81
C GLU A 262 -9.77 1.45 11.17
N ILE A 263 -9.14 2.60 11.40
CA ILE A 263 -8.54 2.95 12.70
C ILE A 263 -9.62 2.97 13.78
N ALA A 264 -10.75 3.64 13.52
CA ALA A 264 -11.84 3.75 14.47
C ALA A 264 -12.33 2.38 14.93
N MET A 265 -12.63 1.50 13.98
CA MET A 265 -13.14 0.17 14.30
C MET A 265 -12.10 -0.67 15.05
N ALA A 266 -10.83 -0.68 14.59
CA ALA A 266 -9.78 -1.46 15.23
C ALA A 266 -9.58 -1.05 16.70
N TYR A 267 -9.46 0.25 16.97
CA TYR A 267 -9.22 0.75 18.31
C TYR A 267 -10.47 0.64 19.21
N ASN A 268 -11.65 0.91 18.68
CA ASN A 268 -12.92 0.71 19.42
C ASN A 268 -13.05 -0.73 19.91
N ARG A 269 -12.84 -1.71 19.05
CA ARG A 269 -12.91 -3.14 19.39
C ARG A 269 -11.77 -3.61 20.31
N LEU A 270 -10.66 -2.88 20.38
CA LEU A 270 -9.59 -3.07 21.37
C LEU A 270 -9.86 -2.33 22.70
N GLY A 271 -11.05 -1.77 22.87
CA GLY A 271 -11.50 -1.13 24.11
C GLY A 271 -11.02 0.32 24.29
N VAL A 272 -10.84 1.05 23.20
CA VAL A 272 -10.56 2.49 23.20
C VAL A 272 -11.84 3.23 22.83
N GLN A 273 -12.26 4.21 23.63
CA GLN A 273 -13.39 5.07 23.27
C GLN A 273 -13.06 5.86 22.00
N THR A 274 -13.94 5.78 20.98
CA THR A 274 -13.60 6.30 19.65
C THR A 274 -14.66 7.26 19.12
N ARG A 275 -14.20 8.42 18.67
CA ARG A 275 -14.99 9.47 18.00
C ARG A 275 -14.39 9.78 16.64
N ILE A 276 -15.24 10.04 15.63
CA ILE A 276 -14.83 10.56 14.33
C ILE A 276 -15.48 11.93 14.12
N ILE A 277 -14.67 12.94 13.81
CA ILE A 277 -15.14 14.23 13.31
C ILE A 277 -14.90 14.27 11.79
N GLU A 278 -15.93 14.64 11.04
CA GLU A 278 -15.90 14.67 9.58
C GLU A 278 -16.47 16.01 9.10
N PHE A 279 -15.73 16.71 8.23
CA PHE A 279 -16.14 18.01 7.73
C PHE A 279 -17.21 17.95 6.65
N THR A 280 -17.39 16.77 6.03
CA THR A 280 -18.46 16.52 5.06
C THR A 280 -19.72 15.97 5.73
N ASP A 281 -20.79 15.85 4.95
CA ASP A 281 -22.11 15.45 5.41
C ASP A 281 -22.22 13.96 5.83
N ARG A 282 -21.26 13.12 5.45
CA ARG A 282 -21.29 11.68 5.72
C ARG A 282 -19.92 11.01 5.64
N VAL A 283 -19.83 9.81 6.16
CA VAL A 283 -18.65 8.94 6.03
C VAL A 283 -18.51 8.48 4.57
N LEU A 284 -17.32 8.11 4.14
CA LEU A 284 -17.02 7.64 2.77
C LEU A 284 -17.66 8.52 1.69
N ARG A 285 -17.48 9.82 1.78
CA ARG A 285 -18.10 10.83 0.88
C ARG A 285 -17.97 10.51 -0.61
N THR A 286 -16.93 9.80 -1.00
CA THR A 286 -16.68 9.37 -2.38
C THR A 286 -17.61 8.24 -2.85
N GLN A 287 -18.36 7.62 -1.95
CA GLN A 287 -19.33 6.56 -2.25
C GLN A 287 -20.76 7.08 -2.24
N THR A 288 -21.69 6.29 -2.79
CA THR A 288 -23.11 6.64 -2.78
C THR A 288 -23.69 6.67 -1.35
N PRO A 289 -24.71 7.51 -1.08
CA PRO A 289 -25.23 7.72 0.27
C PRO A 289 -25.70 6.45 0.98
N ASP A 290 -26.25 5.48 0.27
CA ASP A 290 -26.74 4.22 0.83
C ASP A 290 -25.61 3.39 1.47
N ILE A 291 -24.41 3.42 0.92
CA ILE A 291 -23.21 2.78 1.49
C ILE A 291 -22.81 3.48 2.80
N SER A 292 -22.75 4.81 2.76
CA SER A 292 -22.37 5.62 3.92
C SER A 292 -23.33 5.41 5.09
N ILE A 293 -24.62 5.45 4.82
CA ILE A 293 -25.69 5.29 5.83
C ILE A 293 -25.61 3.89 6.46
N GLU A 294 -25.51 2.86 5.63
CA GLU A 294 -25.48 1.48 6.12
C GLU A 294 -24.24 1.21 6.98
N LEU A 295 -23.04 1.63 6.51
CA LEU A 295 -21.81 1.45 7.27
C LEU A 295 -21.85 2.22 8.60
N GLN A 296 -22.19 3.52 8.56
CA GLN A 296 -22.23 4.38 9.74
C GLN A 296 -23.18 3.84 10.80
N LYS A 297 -24.35 3.31 10.39
CA LYS A 297 -25.30 2.65 11.28
C LYS A 297 -24.67 1.48 12.05
N HIS A 298 -23.97 0.59 11.35
CA HIS A 298 -23.37 -0.58 11.99
C HIS A 298 -22.21 -0.21 12.92
N LEU A 299 -21.31 0.65 12.49
CA LEU A 299 -20.20 1.10 13.34
C LEU A 299 -20.68 1.93 14.55
N GLY A 300 -21.73 2.75 14.36
CA GLY A 300 -22.37 3.49 15.46
C GLY A 300 -23.00 2.57 16.49
N ASN A 301 -23.62 1.46 16.09
CA ASN A 301 -24.17 0.45 16.99
C ASN A 301 -23.08 -0.24 17.84
N GLU A 302 -21.82 -0.23 17.39
CA GLU A 302 -20.67 -0.71 18.16
C GLU A 302 -20.09 0.37 19.09
N GLY A 303 -20.68 1.58 19.15
CA GLY A 303 -20.29 2.66 20.07
C GLY A 303 -19.32 3.68 19.51
N ILE A 304 -19.02 3.64 18.22
CA ILE A 304 -18.23 4.71 17.58
C ILE A 304 -19.11 5.95 17.42
N GLU A 305 -18.67 7.08 17.99
CA GLU A 305 -19.37 8.35 17.86
C GLU A 305 -19.00 9.03 16.53
N PHE A 306 -20.01 9.34 15.72
CA PHE A 306 -19.84 10.05 14.44
C PHE A 306 -20.36 11.48 14.52
N LEU A 307 -19.55 12.45 14.15
CA LEU A 307 -19.88 13.86 14.05
C LEU A 307 -19.65 14.36 12.61
N PRO A 308 -20.59 14.08 11.66
CA PRO A 308 -20.54 14.63 10.33
C PRO A 308 -20.86 16.12 10.32
N ASN A 309 -20.36 16.85 9.32
CA ASN A 309 -20.44 18.32 9.21
C ASN A 309 -19.72 19.07 10.36
N PHE A 310 -18.84 18.44 11.08
CA PHE A 310 -18.00 19.06 12.10
C PHE A 310 -16.63 19.41 11.52
N ARG A 311 -16.40 20.69 11.25
CA ARG A 311 -15.11 21.17 10.74
C ARG A 311 -14.27 21.68 11.92
N ALA A 312 -13.23 20.96 12.29
CA ALA A 312 -12.25 21.45 13.26
C ALA A 312 -11.57 22.73 12.73
N VAL A 313 -11.50 23.76 13.55
CA VAL A 313 -10.95 25.08 13.20
C VAL A 313 -9.84 25.54 14.15
N LYS A 314 -9.79 24.99 15.37
CA LYS A 314 -8.75 25.30 16.36
C LYS A 314 -8.58 24.13 17.32
N PHE A 315 -7.35 23.95 17.78
CA PHE A 315 -6.97 23.02 18.86
C PHE A 315 -6.26 23.79 19.97
N GLU A 316 -6.42 23.34 21.22
CA GLU A 316 -5.80 23.93 22.39
C GLU A 316 -5.52 22.87 23.45
N LYS A 317 -4.36 22.91 24.08
CA LYS A 317 -4.06 22.08 25.26
C LYS A 317 -4.70 22.68 26.50
N SER A 318 -5.32 21.82 27.32
CA SER A 318 -5.92 22.20 28.62
C SER A 318 -5.56 21.12 29.64
N GLY A 319 -4.40 21.26 30.29
CA GLY A 319 -3.81 20.19 31.07
C GLY A 319 -3.46 19.00 30.19
N ASP A 320 -3.93 17.80 30.54
CA ASP A 320 -3.74 16.59 29.76
C ASP A 320 -4.73 16.48 28.61
N ASP A 321 -5.84 17.21 28.65
CA ASP A 321 -6.87 17.19 27.64
C ASP A 321 -6.51 18.03 26.40
N THR A 322 -7.16 17.72 25.28
CA THR A 322 -7.17 18.54 24.07
C THR A 322 -8.57 19.08 23.83
N LEU A 323 -8.69 20.40 23.74
CA LEU A 323 -9.92 21.08 23.33
C LEU A 323 -9.92 21.20 21.81
N ILE A 324 -11.03 20.78 21.19
CA ILE A 324 -11.24 20.81 19.74
C ILE A 324 -12.41 21.74 19.45
N TYR A 325 -12.15 22.86 18.82
CA TYR A 325 -13.18 23.81 18.40
C TYR A 325 -13.64 23.46 16.99
N CYS A 326 -14.91 23.14 16.85
CA CYS A 326 -15.51 22.77 15.58
C CYS A 326 -16.57 23.79 15.15
N LYS A 327 -16.59 24.12 13.87
CA LYS A 327 -17.70 24.81 13.23
C LYS A 327 -18.73 23.77 12.77
N CYS A 328 -19.97 23.88 13.25
CA CYS A 328 -21.10 23.00 12.95
C CYS A 328 -21.93 23.48 11.74
N PRO A 329 -22.89 22.69 11.22
CA PRO A 329 -23.71 23.01 10.04
C PRO A 329 -24.51 24.31 10.18
N ASP A 330 -24.98 24.61 11.38
CA ASP A 330 -25.75 25.80 11.74
C ASP A 330 -24.88 27.08 11.89
N GLY A 331 -23.55 26.93 11.70
CA GLY A 331 -22.57 27.99 11.88
C GLY A 331 -22.18 28.22 13.33
N ILE A 332 -22.74 27.48 14.29
CA ILE A 332 -22.38 27.53 15.71
C ILE A 332 -21.00 26.87 15.92
N PHE A 333 -20.25 27.43 16.84
CA PHE A 333 -18.99 26.82 17.26
C PHE A 333 -19.24 25.94 18.47
N THR A 334 -18.87 24.68 18.35
CA THR A 334 -18.95 23.69 19.45
C THR A 334 -17.55 23.32 19.89
N LYS A 335 -17.37 23.20 21.21
CA LYS A 335 -16.15 22.73 21.83
C LYS A 335 -16.29 21.27 22.26
N LEU A 336 -15.40 20.44 21.75
CA LEU A 336 -15.26 19.04 22.18
C LEU A 336 -14.02 18.92 23.07
N THR A 337 -14.05 18.00 24.02
CA THR A 337 -12.90 17.64 24.83
C THR A 337 -12.45 16.24 24.47
N GLU A 338 -11.15 16.06 24.26
CA GLU A 338 -10.49 14.79 24.02
C GLU A 338 -9.45 14.53 25.11
N PRO A 339 -9.74 13.63 26.08
CA PRO A 339 -8.80 13.32 27.16
C PRO A 339 -7.67 12.37 26.74
N GLY A 340 -7.81 11.71 25.59
CA GLY A 340 -6.82 10.80 25.05
C GLY A 340 -5.98 11.41 23.94
N LYS A 341 -6.17 10.96 22.68
CA LYS A 341 -5.35 11.37 21.54
C LYS A 341 -6.19 11.88 20.38
N VAL A 342 -5.66 12.87 19.67
CA VAL A 342 -6.20 13.29 18.36
C VAL A 342 -5.41 12.59 17.26
N VAL A 343 -6.14 11.99 16.30
CA VAL A 343 -5.57 11.27 15.16
C VAL A 343 -5.97 11.97 13.87
N VAL A 344 -5.00 12.31 13.03
CA VAL A 344 -5.25 12.95 11.73
C VAL A 344 -5.29 11.88 10.63
N ALA A 345 -6.47 11.75 10.00
CA ALA A 345 -6.75 10.86 8.86
C ALA A 345 -7.48 11.61 7.73
N SER A 346 -7.12 12.88 7.51
CA SER A 346 -7.76 13.83 6.59
C SER A 346 -7.28 13.73 5.14
N GLY A 347 -6.93 12.53 4.69
CA GLY A 347 -6.42 12.24 3.35
C GLY A 347 -4.90 12.24 3.27
N THR A 348 -4.40 12.16 2.04
CA THR A 348 -2.97 12.07 1.73
C THR A 348 -2.52 13.19 0.81
N LYS A 349 -1.23 13.47 0.80
CA LYS A 349 -0.57 14.37 -0.15
C LYS A 349 0.67 13.69 -0.74
N PRO A 350 0.98 13.92 -2.03
CA PRO A 350 2.10 13.29 -2.71
C PRO A 350 3.45 13.77 -2.14
N ASN A 351 4.43 12.88 -2.12
CA ASN A 351 5.79 13.20 -1.69
C ASN A 351 6.60 13.75 -2.87
N THR A 352 6.26 14.95 -3.33
CA THR A 352 6.92 15.67 -4.44
C THR A 352 7.86 16.76 -3.96
N GLN A 353 7.75 17.15 -2.70
CA GLN A 353 8.62 18.17 -2.11
C GLN A 353 10.06 17.66 -1.97
N LYS A 354 11.03 18.55 -2.09
CA LYS A 354 12.47 18.26 -1.97
C LYS A 354 13.07 17.31 -3.02
N LEU A 355 12.32 17.01 -4.08
CA LEU A 355 12.84 16.22 -5.21
C LEU A 355 13.52 17.07 -6.29
N GLY A 356 13.50 18.42 -6.19
CA GLY A 356 14.06 19.29 -7.21
C GLY A 356 13.29 19.28 -8.54
N LEU A 357 11.97 18.92 -8.52
CA LEU A 357 11.17 18.74 -9.76
C LEU A 357 11.06 20.02 -10.60
N HIS A 358 11.16 21.18 -9.96
CA HIS A 358 11.18 22.48 -10.66
C HIS A 358 12.46 22.67 -11.49
N ASN A 359 13.60 22.08 -11.09
CA ASN A 359 14.86 22.17 -11.83
C ASN A 359 14.78 21.49 -13.21
N ILE A 360 13.87 20.52 -13.34
CA ILE A 360 13.69 19.73 -14.56
C ILE A 360 12.40 20.05 -15.32
N GLY A 361 11.58 20.98 -14.84
CA GLY A 361 10.32 21.35 -15.48
C GLY A 361 9.26 20.24 -15.48
N LEU A 362 9.25 19.37 -14.46
CA LEU A 362 8.27 18.31 -14.34
C LEU A 362 6.89 18.88 -13.99
N GLN A 363 5.87 18.43 -14.72
CA GLN A 363 4.49 18.93 -14.55
C GLN A 363 3.79 18.27 -13.35
N LEU A 364 3.15 19.09 -12.52
CA LEU A 364 2.35 18.67 -11.38
C LEU A 364 0.88 19.06 -11.59
N THR A 365 -0.02 18.28 -10.99
CA THR A 365 -1.44 18.65 -10.85
C THR A 365 -1.61 19.80 -9.85
N GLN A 366 -2.81 20.38 -9.77
CA GLN A 366 -3.13 21.39 -8.74
C GLN A 366 -2.99 20.82 -7.31
N SER A 367 -3.19 19.51 -7.13
CA SER A 367 -3.02 18.83 -5.84
C SER A 367 -1.58 18.39 -5.56
N GLY A 368 -0.64 18.73 -6.44
CA GLY A 368 0.79 18.46 -6.28
C GLY A 368 1.25 17.07 -6.71
N HIS A 369 0.37 16.24 -7.31
CA HIS A 369 0.75 14.95 -7.85
C HIS A 369 1.50 15.11 -9.18
N ILE A 370 2.39 14.17 -9.49
CA ILE A 370 3.07 14.14 -10.79
C ILE A 370 2.06 13.71 -11.87
N GLN A 371 1.98 14.50 -12.94
CA GLN A 371 1.14 14.17 -14.08
C GLN A 371 1.78 13.04 -14.90
N VAL A 372 1.00 12.00 -15.18
CA VAL A 372 1.40 10.89 -16.04
C VAL A 372 0.27 10.54 -17.01
N ASN A 373 0.65 9.94 -18.14
CA ASN A 373 -0.31 9.31 -19.05
C ASN A 373 -0.63 7.86 -18.60
N GLU A 374 -1.44 7.15 -19.37
CA GLU A 374 -1.81 5.75 -19.09
C GLU A 374 -0.61 4.78 -19.11
N MET A 375 0.52 5.16 -19.71
CA MET A 375 1.75 4.38 -19.76
C MET A 375 2.75 4.73 -18.65
N MET A 376 2.35 5.54 -17.67
CA MET A 376 3.15 6.07 -16.56
C MET A 376 4.25 7.05 -16.98
N GLU A 377 4.18 7.60 -18.19
CA GLU A 377 5.13 8.59 -18.70
C GLU A 377 4.76 9.99 -18.20
N THR A 378 5.78 10.75 -17.83
CA THR A 378 5.64 12.19 -17.52
C THR A 378 5.80 13.03 -18.80
N ASN A 379 5.83 14.35 -18.66
CA ASN A 379 6.18 15.25 -19.77
C ASN A 379 7.66 15.17 -20.19
N LEU A 380 8.49 14.37 -19.51
CA LEU A 380 9.91 14.15 -19.82
C LEU A 380 10.12 12.69 -20.25
N ASN A 381 10.65 12.48 -21.45
CA ASN A 381 10.75 11.16 -22.09
C ASN A 381 11.59 10.11 -21.33
N ASN A 382 12.40 10.53 -20.38
CA ASN A 382 13.26 9.67 -19.58
C ASN A 382 12.81 9.54 -18.12
N ILE A 383 11.71 10.17 -17.73
CA ILE A 383 11.21 10.16 -16.35
C ILE A 383 9.78 9.64 -16.32
N TYR A 384 9.57 8.60 -15.53
CA TYR A 384 8.29 7.97 -15.24
C TYR A 384 7.90 8.23 -13.80
N ALA A 385 6.62 8.18 -13.47
CA ALA A 385 6.15 8.24 -12.08
C ALA A 385 5.04 7.22 -11.81
N VAL A 386 5.04 6.61 -10.63
CA VAL A 386 4.18 5.47 -10.30
C VAL A 386 3.73 5.48 -8.82
N GLY A 387 2.57 4.93 -8.55
CA GLY A 387 1.98 4.85 -7.21
C GLY A 387 1.43 6.19 -6.73
N ASP A 388 1.25 6.32 -5.42
CA ASP A 388 0.53 7.43 -4.77
C ASP A 388 1.14 8.82 -4.99
N VAL A 389 2.32 8.92 -5.60
CA VAL A 389 2.90 10.20 -6.03
C VAL A 389 2.22 10.75 -7.28
N THR A 390 1.50 9.90 -8.02
CA THR A 390 0.66 10.23 -9.16
C THR A 390 -0.81 10.38 -8.75
N ASN A 391 -1.68 10.80 -9.67
CA ASN A 391 -3.12 10.88 -9.42
C ASN A 391 -3.87 9.57 -9.75
N ALA A 392 -3.17 8.45 -9.76
CA ALA A 392 -3.75 7.12 -9.92
C ALA A 392 -4.41 6.62 -8.62
N PRO A 393 -5.27 5.58 -8.68
CA PRO A 393 -5.87 5.01 -7.47
C PRO A 393 -4.81 4.52 -6.47
N ALA A 394 -4.82 5.08 -5.26
CA ALA A 394 -3.79 4.88 -4.24
C ALA A 394 -3.94 3.52 -3.51
N PHE A 395 -3.61 2.42 -4.19
CA PHE A 395 -3.58 1.07 -3.62
C PHE A 395 -2.23 0.40 -3.88
N VAL A 396 -1.83 -0.48 -2.97
CA VAL A 396 -0.54 -1.17 -3.03
C VAL A 396 -0.40 -2.04 -4.30
N TYR A 397 -1.47 -2.70 -4.73
CA TYR A 397 -1.47 -3.54 -5.94
C TYR A 397 -1.49 -2.70 -7.22
N THR A 398 -2.11 -1.50 -7.20
CA THR A 398 -2.03 -0.52 -8.29
C THR A 398 -0.59 -0.03 -8.44
N ALA A 399 0.02 0.41 -7.35
CA ALA A 399 1.40 0.87 -7.31
C ALA A 399 2.39 -0.20 -7.81
N ALA A 400 2.20 -1.47 -7.40
CA ALA A 400 3.02 -2.58 -7.88
C ALA A 400 2.84 -2.85 -9.38
N PHE A 401 1.62 -2.81 -9.88
CA PHE A 401 1.33 -2.96 -11.31
C PHE A 401 1.97 -1.83 -12.12
N GLU A 402 1.81 -0.58 -11.70
CA GLU A 402 2.37 0.60 -12.35
C GLU A 402 3.90 0.56 -12.38
N GLY A 403 4.55 0.17 -11.27
CA GLY A 403 6.01 0.01 -11.22
C GLY A 403 6.53 -0.98 -12.25
N LYS A 404 5.82 -2.10 -12.46
CA LYS A 404 6.16 -3.09 -13.48
C LYS A 404 6.03 -2.52 -14.89
N ILE A 405 4.85 -1.96 -15.24
CA ILE A 405 4.61 -1.48 -16.61
C ILE A 405 5.48 -0.28 -16.97
N ALA A 406 5.81 0.58 -16.02
CA ALA A 406 6.69 1.72 -16.26
C ALA A 406 8.09 1.28 -16.73
N VAL A 407 8.68 0.25 -16.10
CA VAL A 407 9.97 -0.32 -16.55
C VAL A 407 9.83 -0.99 -17.91
N GLU A 408 8.75 -1.74 -18.11
CA GLU A 408 8.50 -2.42 -19.38
C GLU A 408 8.37 -1.42 -20.54
N ASN A 409 7.55 -0.38 -20.36
CA ASN A 409 7.40 0.70 -21.35
C ASN A 409 8.71 1.47 -21.57
N ALA A 410 9.47 1.75 -20.51
CA ALA A 410 10.70 2.53 -20.58
C ALA A 410 11.83 1.85 -21.39
N PHE A 411 11.89 0.52 -21.39
CA PHE A 411 13.06 -0.21 -21.89
C PHE A 411 12.77 -1.25 -22.98
N THR A 412 11.52 -1.63 -23.24
CA THR A 412 11.20 -2.66 -24.25
C THR A 412 10.45 -2.12 -25.47
N GLY A 413 10.07 -0.84 -25.44
CA GLY A 413 9.22 -0.25 -26.48
C GLY A 413 7.77 -0.72 -26.43
N SER A 414 7.34 -1.35 -25.33
CA SER A 414 5.94 -1.70 -25.09
C SER A 414 5.11 -0.44 -24.86
N GLU A 415 3.81 -0.53 -25.17
CA GLU A 415 2.82 0.53 -24.93
C GLU A 415 1.70 0.01 -24.00
N ILE A 416 2.11 -0.58 -22.87
CA ILE A 416 1.18 -1.16 -21.90
C ILE A 416 0.48 -0.03 -21.15
N LYS A 417 -0.84 0.00 -21.25
CA LYS A 417 -1.69 1.00 -20.59
C LYS A 417 -2.22 0.48 -19.27
N ALA A 418 -2.24 1.35 -18.27
CA ALA A 418 -2.92 1.09 -17.01
C ALA A 418 -4.44 1.32 -17.20
N ASP A 419 -5.21 0.27 -17.02
CA ASP A 419 -6.68 0.30 -17.00
C ASP A 419 -7.19 -0.01 -15.59
N TYR A 420 -7.90 0.94 -15.01
CA TYR A 420 -8.44 0.85 -13.65
C TYR A 420 -9.96 0.60 -13.62
N LEU A 421 -10.62 0.39 -14.77
CA LEU A 421 -12.09 0.25 -14.81
C LEU A 421 -12.57 -0.90 -13.91
N SER A 422 -11.87 -2.02 -13.94
CA SER A 422 -12.22 -3.20 -13.13
C SER A 422 -11.53 -3.25 -11.77
N LEU A 423 -10.82 -2.19 -11.35
CA LEU A 423 -10.03 -2.17 -10.12
C LEU A 423 -10.91 -2.44 -8.89
N PRO A 424 -10.71 -3.53 -8.14
CA PRO A 424 -11.43 -3.77 -6.90
C PRO A 424 -10.82 -2.96 -5.75
N TRP A 425 -11.65 -2.51 -4.82
CA TRP A 425 -11.21 -1.84 -3.61
C TRP A 425 -12.04 -2.29 -2.40
N VAL A 426 -11.45 -2.19 -1.22
CA VAL A 426 -12.06 -2.63 0.04
C VAL A 426 -11.73 -1.66 1.16
N VAL A 427 -12.74 -1.33 1.98
CA VAL A 427 -12.59 -0.77 3.33
C VAL A 427 -12.79 -1.94 4.30
N PHE A 428 -11.78 -2.23 5.09
CA PHE A 428 -11.73 -3.43 5.94
C PHE A 428 -12.44 -3.26 7.29
N THR A 429 -13.54 -2.53 7.29
CA THR A 429 -14.49 -2.49 8.41
C THR A 429 -15.25 -3.81 8.52
N ASP A 430 -16.15 -3.95 9.51
CA ASP A 430 -17.06 -5.06 9.63
C ASP A 430 -18.48 -4.52 9.93
N PRO A 431 -19.41 -4.55 8.97
CA PRO A 431 -19.25 -5.14 7.62
C PRO A 431 -18.20 -4.41 6.77
N GLN A 432 -17.56 -5.15 5.87
CA GLN A 432 -16.64 -4.57 4.88
C GLN A 432 -17.43 -3.81 3.81
N VAL A 433 -16.82 -2.73 3.29
CA VAL A 433 -17.32 -2.07 2.09
C VAL A 433 -16.38 -2.37 0.95
N ALA A 434 -16.91 -2.90 -0.14
CA ALA A 434 -16.12 -3.24 -1.31
C ALA A 434 -16.78 -2.76 -2.61
N GLY A 435 -15.98 -2.46 -3.61
CA GLY A 435 -16.48 -2.03 -4.91
C GLY A 435 -15.52 -2.29 -6.05
N ALA A 436 -16.07 -2.37 -7.25
CA ALA A 436 -15.35 -2.41 -8.52
C ALA A 436 -16.20 -1.75 -9.60
N GLY A 437 -15.56 -1.25 -10.65
CA GLY A 437 -16.25 -0.57 -11.75
C GLY A 437 -16.98 0.71 -11.34
N LEU A 438 -17.90 1.15 -12.17
CA LEU A 438 -18.63 2.40 -12.02
C LEU A 438 -19.73 2.30 -10.95
N ASP A 439 -19.95 3.38 -10.21
CA ASP A 439 -21.19 3.57 -9.46
C ASP A 439 -22.19 4.41 -10.28
N GLU A 440 -23.37 4.65 -9.73
CA GLU A 440 -24.46 5.38 -10.37
C GLU A 440 -24.05 6.81 -10.75
N ALA A 441 -23.30 7.48 -9.85
CA ALA A 441 -22.85 8.84 -10.09
C ALA A 441 -21.79 8.90 -11.20
N GLN A 442 -20.87 7.94 -11.20
CA GLN A 442 -19.82 7.81 -12.22
C GLN A 442 -20.39 7.44 -13.59
N ALA A 443 -21.37 6.51 -13.66
CA ALA A 443 -22.05 6.15 -14.88
C ALA A 443 -22.84 7.36 -15.45
N SER A 444 -23.56 8.09 -14.59
CA SER A 444 -24.27 9.32 -14.97
C SER A 444 -23.33 10.38 -15.52
N ALA A 445 -22.19 10.63 -14.85
CA ALA A 445 -21.21 11.62 -15.29
C ALA A 445 -20.58 11.31 -16.66
N GLN A 446 -20.54 10.02 -17.02
CA GLN A 446 -20.04 9.54 -18.32
C GLN A 446 -21.15 9.38 -19.37
N ASN A 447 -22.40 9.72 -19.05
CA ASN A 447 -23.58 9.51 -19.90
C ASN A 447 -23.76 8.05 -20.34
N ILE A 448 -23.37 7.09 -19.49
CA ILE A 448 -23.57 5.66 -19.72
C ILE A 448 -24.94 5.28 -19.16
N PRO A 449 -25.86 4.69 -19.97
CA PRO A 449 -27.14 4.21 -19.47
C PRO A 449 -26.93 3.05 -18.48
N PHE A 450 -27.63 3.08 -17.36
CA PHE A 450 -27.50 2.05 -16.34
C PHE A 450 -28.83 1.73 -15.65
N GLU A 451 -28.91 0.54 -15.13
CA GLU A 451 -29.91 0.04 -14.18
C GLU A 451 -29.21 -0.51 -12.94
N VAL A 452 -29.93 -0.48 -11.81
CA VAL A 452 -29.40 -0.93 -10.52
C VAL A 452 -30.27 -2.02 -9.96
N SER A 453 -29.64 -3.07 -9.49
CA SER A 453 -30.23 -4.10 -8.62
C SER A 453 -29.55 -4.06 -7.27
N LYS A 454 -30.33 -4.24 -6.20
CA LYS A 454 -29.84 -4.31 -4.83
C LYS A 454 -30.59 -5.38 -4.05
N ILE A 455 -29.83 -6.35 -3.50
CA ILE A 455 -30.37 -7.35 -2.56
C ILE A 455 -29.86 -7.06 -1.15
N LEU A 456 -30.75 -7.09 -0.18
CA LEU A 456 -30.36 -6.99 1.22
C LEU A 456 -29.83 -8.35 1.70
N LEU A 457 -28.87 -8.34 2.63
CA LEU A 457 -28.36 -9.59 3.21
C LEU A 457 -29.41 -10.32 4.06
N SER A 458 -30.47 -9.63 4.47
CA SER A 458 -31.68 -10.27 5.07
C SER A 458 -32.42 -11.22 4.13
N ASP A 459 -32.17 -11.12 2.83
CA ASP A 459 -32.78 -11.97 1.79
C ASP A 459 -31.81 -13.03 1.26
N VAL A 460 -30.58 -13.06 1.79
CA VAL A 460 -29.55 -14.03 1.40
C VAL A 460 -29.52 -15.19 2.40
N PRO A 461 -29.79 -16.44 2.00
CA PRO A 461 -29.89 -17.59 2.90
C PRO A 461 -28.68 -17.80 3.82
N ARG A 462 -27.46 -17.58 3.30
CA ARG A 462 -26.23 -17.68 4.09
C ARG A 462 -26.17 -16.65 5.23
N SER A 463 -26.61 -15.42 4.98
CA SER A 463 -26.62 -14.36 5.97
C SER A 463 -27.65 -14.62 7.06
N ILE A 464 -28.83 -15.13 6.68
CA ILE A 464 -29.89 -15.54 7.61
C ILE A 464 -29.37 -16.69 8.50
N ALA A 465 -28.75 -17.71 7.91
CA ALA A 465 -28.20 -18.85 8.65
C ALA A 465 -27.04 -18.45 9.60
N ALA A 466 -26.28 -17.42 9.26
CA ALA A 466 -25.21 -16.88 10.11
C ALA A 466 -25.72 -15.94 11.20
N ASN A 467 -27.01 -15.59 11.19
CA ASN A 467 -27.58 -14.52 12.02
C ASN A 467 -26.84 -13.17 11.86
N ASP A 468 -26.27 -12.94 10.64
CA ASP A 468 -25.61 -11.70 10.29
C ASP A 468 -26.13 -11.21 8.93
N ILE A 469 -27.13 -10.35 9.03
CA ILE A 469 -27.88 -9.80 7.88
C ILE A 469 -27.46 -8.36 7.57
N ARG A 470 -26.30 -7.91 8.07
CA ARG A 470 -25.83 -6.53 7.93
C ARG A 470 -25.37 -6.26 6.50
N GLY A 471 -26.06 -5.34 5.82
CA GLY A 471 -25.66 -4.79 4.54
C GLY A 471 -26.41 -5.30 3.32
N PHE A 472 -25.76 -5.21 2.16
CA PHE A 472 -26.38 -5.49 0.85
C PHE A 472 -25.33 -5.78 -0.23
N ILE A 473 -25.79 -6.36 -1.34
CA ILE A 473 -25.05 -6.47 -2.60
C ILE A 473 -25.80 -5.66 -3.66
N LYS A 474 -25.10 -4.72 -4.31
CA LYS A 474 -25.63 -3.83 -5.35
C LYS A 474 -24.87 -4.03 -6.65
N LEU A 475 -25.57 -4.30 -7.74
CA LEU A 475 -25.03 -4.44 -9.09
C LEU A 475 -25.53 -3.31 -9.98
N ILE A 476 -24.69 -2.82 -10.86
CA ILE A 476 -24.98 -1.79 -11.85
C ILE A 476 -24.72 -2.40 -13.23
N ARG A 477 -25.73 -2.42 -14.12
CA ARG A 477 -25.58 -2.95 -15.49
C ARG A 477 -25.91 -1.89 -16.53
N ASN A 478 -25.40 -2.09 -17.72
CA ASN A 478 -25.87 -1.38 -18.92
C ASN A 478 -27.12 -2.10 -19.46
N PRO A 479 -28.30 -1.45 -19.58
CA PRO A 479 -29.53 -2.09 -20.01
C PRO A 479 -29.52 -2.52 -21.48
N GLU A 480 -28.69 -1.90 -22.33
CA GLU A 480 -28.62 -2.21 -23.76
C GLU A 480 -27.73 -3.43 -24.05
N THR A 481 -26.62 -3.56 -23.31
CA THR A 481 -25.62 -4.61 -23.52
C THR A 481 -25.69 -5.73 -22.48
N ASP A 482 -26.47 -5.54 -21.43
CA ASP A 482 -26.55 -6.37 -20.23
C ASP A 482 -25.21 -6.57 -19.49
N LYS A 483 -24.13 -5.87 -19.88
CA LYS A 483 -22.81 -5.98 -19.24
C LYS A 483 -22.81 -5.37 -17.85
N LEU A 484 -22.13 -6.04 -16.93
CA LEU A 484 -21.87 -5.50 -15.60
C LEU A 484 -20.95 -4.28 -15.72
N LEU A 485 -21.42 -3.12 -15.28
CA LEU A 485 -20.66 -1.86 -15.24
C LEU A 485 -19.94 -1.66 -13.92
N GLY A 486 -20.54 -2.13 -12.84
CA GLY A 486 -19.99 -1.97 -11.52
C GLY A 486 -20.75 -2.72 -10.43
N ALA A 487 -20.13 -2.76 -9.26
CA ALA A 487 -20.73 -3.37 -8.09
C ALA A 487 -20.29 -2.65 -6.81
N ARG A 488 -21.19 -2.63 -5.82
CA ARG A 488 -20.93 -2.14 -4.47
C ARG A 488 -21.47 -3.15 -3.47
N ILE A 489 -20.67 -3.48 -2.47
CA ILE A 489 -21.01 -4.49 -1.46
C ILE A 489 -20.78 -3.87 -0.08
N VAL A 490 -21.76 -4.01 0.80
CA VAL A 490 -21.60 -3.85 2.24
C VAL A 490 -21.94 -5.22 2.84
N ALA A 491 -20.95 -5.96 3.30
CA ALA A 491 -21.16 -7.33 3.79
C ALA A 491 -19.98 -7.80 4.65
N PRO A 492 -20.17 -8.76 5.55
CA PRO A 492 -19.07 -9.56 6.07
C PRO A 492 -18.29 -10.17 4.89
N GLU A 493 -16.94 -10.07 4.93
CA GLU A 493 -16.07 -10.59 3.87
C GLU A 493 -16.36 -10.03 2.45
N GLY A 494 -16.89 -8.80 2.36
CA GLY A 494 -17.17 -8.14 1.08
C GLY A 494 -15.96 -8.06 0.14
N GLY A 495 -14.74 -7.99 0.71
CA GLY A 495 -13.49 -8.01 -0.03
C GLY A 495 -13.24 -9.30 -0.80
N GLU A 496 -13.70 -10.44 -0.29
CA GLU A 496 -13.59 -11.73 -0.99
C GLU A 496 -14.63 -11.85 -2.11
N LEU A 497 -15.80 -11.21 -1.92
CA LEU A 497 -16.87 -11.24 -2.92
C LEU A 497 -16.56 -10.36 -4.13
N ILE A 498 -15.96 -9.19 -3.92
CA ILE A 498 -15.79 -8.20 -4.99
C ILE A 498 -14.86 -8.67 -6.11
N GLN A 499 -13.93 -9.61 -5.83
CA GLN A 499 -12.97 -10.08 -6.82
C GLN A 499 -13.65 -10.77 -8.02
N GLN A 500 -14.72 -11.55 -7.82
CA GLN A 500 -15.46 -12.18 -8.93
C GLN A 500 -16.13 -11.11 -9.79
N LEU A 501 -16.67 -10.06 -9.18
CA LEU A 501 -17.32 -8.96 -9.90
C LEU A 501 -16.31 -8.07 -10.65
N SER A 502 -15.13 -7.85 -10.06
CA SER A 502 -14.01 -7.21 -10.75
C SER A 502 -13.63 -7.98 -12.03
N MET A 503 -13.52 -9.30 -11.96
CA MET A 503 -13.26 -10.14 -13.15
C MET A 503 -14.42 -10.09 -14.14
N ALA A 504 -15.66 -10.12 -13.67
CA ALA A 504 -16.84 -10.00 -14.53
C ALA A 504 -16.83 -8.69 -15.32
N ILE A 505 -16.51 -7.55 -14.68
CA ILE A 505 -16.36 -6.26 -15.35
C ILE A 505 -15.22 -6.31 -16.37
N LYS A 506 -14.05 -6.81 -15.98
CA LYS A 506 -12.86 -6.87 -16.83
C LYS A 506 -13.09 -7.64 -18.13
N TYR A 507 -13.83 -8.74 -18.06
CA TYR A 507 -14.10 -9.61 -19.21
C TYR A 507 -15.45 -9.33 -19.88
N GLY A 508 -16.18 -8.30 -19.45
CA GLY A 508 -17.44 -7.87 -20.05
C GLY A 508 -18.56 -8.90 -19.90
N ILE A 509 -18.56 -9.64 -18.79
CA ILE A 509 -19.59 -10.64 -18.48
C ILE A 509 -20.93 -9.93 -18.26
N THR A 510 -22.01 -10.50 -18.81
CA THR A 510 -23.37 -10.00 -18.67
C THR A 510 -23.99 -10.39 -17.33
N VAL A 511 -24.98 -9.61 -16.91
CA VAL A 511 -25.75 -9.93 -15.70
C VAL A 511 -26.53 -11.23 -15.86
N LYS A 512 -27.00 -11.53 -17.07
CA LYS A 512 -27.62 -12.82 -17.39
C LYS A 512 -26.66 -13.99 -17.15
N GLU A 513 -25.41 -13.90 -17.61
CA GLU A 513 -24.40 -14.94 -17.39
C GLU A 513 -24.10 -15.13 -15.91
N LEU A 514 -24.06 -14.03 -15.11
CA LEU A 514 -23.93 -14.14 -13.66
C LEU A 514 -25.13 -14.86 -13.03
N ALA A 515 -26.36 -14.56 -13.46
CA ALA A 515 -27.56 -15.20 -12.95
C ALA A 515 -27.65 -16.70 -13.31
N GLU A 516 -27.13 -17.10 -14.48
CA GLU A 516 -27.13 -18.49 -14.97
C GLU A 516 -25.94 -19.32 -14.46
N SER A 517 -24.93 -18.68 -13.82
CA SER A 517 -23.76 -19.36 -13.27
C SER A 517 -24.11 -20.19 -12.04
N PHE A 518 -23.28 -21.22 -11.77
CA PHE A 518 -23.41 -22.03 -10.56
C PHE A 518 -22.72 -21.36 -9.37
N TYR A 519 -23.42 -21.25 -8.27
CA TYR A 519 -22.90 -20.78 -6.99
C TYR A 519 -23.12 -21.86 -5.92
N PRO A 520 -22.13 -22.13 -5.04
CA PRO A 520 -22.33 -23.04 -3.92
C PRO A 520 -23.44 -22.53 -3.01
N TYR A 521 -24.40 -23.40 -2.69
CA TYR A 521 -25.49 -23.06 -1.79
C TYR A 521 -25.00 -22.76 -0.37
N LEU A 522 -25.63 -21.79 0.29
CA LEU A 522 -25.29 -21.21 1.58
C LEU A 522 -23.91 -20.53 1.60
N THR A 523 -23.54 -19.85 0.52
CA THR A 523 -22.40 -18.93 0.52
C THR A 523 -22.86 -17.49 0.32
N LEU A 524 -22.04 -16.50 0.74
CA LEU A 524 -22.31 -15.09 0.41
C LEU A 524 -22.24 -14.82 -1.08
N ALA A 525 -21.44 -15.61 -1.81
CA ALA A 525 -21.33 -15.51 -3.28
C ALA A 525 -22.66 -15.79 -3.99
N GLU A 526 -23.54 -16.64 -3.43
CA GLU A 526 -24.91 -16.85 -3.94
C GLU A 526 -25.72 -15.54 -3.95
N GLY A 527 -25.44 -14.63 -3.03
CA GLY A 527 -26.06 -13.30 -3.01
C GLY A 527 -25.78 -12.48 -4.28
N ILE A 528 -24.65 -12.72 -4.97
CA ILE A 528 -24.35 -12.11 -6.28
C ILE A 528 -25.33 -12.64 -7.34
N LYS A 529 -25.58 -13.94 -7.38
CA LYS A 529 -26.59 -14.55 -8.27
C LYS A 529 -27.97 -13.96 -8.01
N LEU A 530 -28.37 -13.88 -6.73
CA LEU A 530 -29.66 -13.32 -6.36
C LEU A 530 -29.78 -11.86 -6.77
N ALA A 531 -28.73 -11.05 -6.56
CA ALA A 531 -28.69 -9.67 -7.04
C ALA A 531 -28.80 -9.58 -8.57
N ALA A 532 -28.18 -10.50 -9.31
CA ALA A 532 -28.32 -10.54 -10.78
C ALA A 532 -29.74 -10.91 -11.23
N ILE A 533 -30.39 -11.83 -10.56
CA ILE A 533 -31.77 -12.26 -10.86
C ILE A 533 -32.77 -11.12 -10.59
N THR A 534 -32.55 -10.29 -9.59
CA THR A 534 -33.47 -9.20 -9.20
C THR A 534 -33.57 -8.05 -10.20
N PHE A 535 -32.76 -7.99 -11.25
CA PHE A 535 -33.04 -7.09 -12.37
C PHE A 535 -34.32 -7.43 -13.15
N GLY A 536 -34.76 -8.68 -13.10
CA GLY A 536 -35.95 -9.13 -13.82
C GLY A 536 -37.03 -9.78 -12.97
N LYS A 537 -36.74 -10.07 -11.70
CA LYS A 537 -37.65 -10.80 -10.80
C LYS A 537 -37.67 -10.18 -9.41
N ASP A 538 -38.80 -10.27 -8.74
CA ASP A 538 -38.95 -9.90 -7.34
C ASP A 538 -38.30 -10.99 -6.44
N VAL A 539 -37.33 -10.57 -5.62
CA VAL A 539 -36.60 -11.49 -4.73
C VAL A 539 -37.51 -12.25 -3.75
N SER A 540 -38.59 -11.60 -3.30
CA SER A 540 -39.55 -12.22 -2.38
C SER A 540 -40.27 -13.44 -2.96
N LYS A 541 -40.24 -13.60 -4.28
CA LYS A 541 -40.85 -14.72 -5.02
C LYS A 541 -39.84 -15.81 -5.43
N LEU A 542 -38.59 -15.66 -5.02
CA LEU A 542 -37.57 -16.67 -5.27
C LEU A 542 -37.60 -17.72 -4.15
N SER A 543 -37.58 -19.00 -4.51
CA SER A 543 -37.35 -20.06 -3.50
C SER A 543 -35.86 -20.19 -3.21
N CYS A 544 -35.50 -20.82 -2.09
CA CYS A 544 -34.11 -20.99 -1.65
C CYS A 544 -33.17 -21.66 -2.70
N CYS A 545 -33.73 -22.32 -3.70
CA CYS A 545 -32.96 -23.03 -4.74
C CYS A 545 -33.43 -22.68 -6.16
N ALA A 546 -34.37 -21.76 -6.32
CA ALA A 546 -34.91 -21.44 -7.64
C ALA A 546 -34.15 -20.29 -8.29
N SER A 547 -33.61 -20.61 -9.42
CA SER A 547 -33.14 -19.67 -10.42
C SER A 547 -34.29 -19.04 -11.21
#